data_ca0f0cee36bfb4646e6d51f70a77ff06
#
_entry.id   ca0f0cee36bfb4646e6d51f70a77ff06
#
_cell.length_a   1.000
_cell.length_b   1.000
_cell.length_c   1.000
_cell.angle_alpha   90.00
_cell.angle_beta   90.00
_cell.angle_gamma   90.00
#
_symmetry.space_group_name_H-M   'P 1'
#
loop_
_entity.id
_entity.type
_entity.pdbx_description
1 polymer ?
#
loop_
_entity_poly.entity_id
_entity_poly.type
_entity_poly.pdbx_seq_one_letter_code
_entity_poly.pdbx_strand_id
1 'polypeptide(L)'
;MAIVGKIFSTLGNSQSLVPLAIKDCANGAGATAASAVTSKDEAKDRFMDEFGSEAIWLGGIPLFKTLTDKTLFKALNYDSKYDVRNLANKDIYKKTVEYAPTKEIKQNIERIGKNTKTFKNLNVAKFVISTSLALGSYNLLTNLKQKYTEDRIRTKLLKEREQASKLKMNVKQKLEYNQDKDFEAFSQMKAHDSNKQGDDKTSFKGLQSFMLDPVKNMFVMDAGITSQRILKSRSPQECIGYAIKETGFLFFMYVLGEKVQQHFENVADKKHNKSIALDAKVLENDKFKESFQNGTIVDDLKKFSDADKGDASLYDFIKSETDKGLTKEHKNGVIDVATQSDIVQTYKKPKKWYQIFKKAEDTHLLDTRKYIDLKKVRETHSNISKLYNQFEQSGQTIDEFFKGIRKLKRGSIVKNMGSTIIALGLVLPSLMLADRLCRGDNKEFAVEKRIKNELNAQG
;
A
#
# COMPACT_ATOMS: atom_id res chain seq x y z
N MET A 1 -25.60 11.11 -3.03
CA MET A 1 -25.04 10.02 -3.89
C MET A 1 -23.55 10.22 -4.20
N ALA A 2 -23.06 11.42 -4.41
CA ALA A 2 -21.65 11.69 -4.77
C ALA A 2 -20.59 11.19 -3.75
N ILE A 3 -20.84 11.31 -2.45
CA ILE A 3 -19.88 10.88 -1.40
C ILE A 3 -19.72 9.36 -1.40
N VAL A 4 -20.82 8.61 -1.47
CA VAL A 4 -20.80 7.14 -1.47
C VAL A 4 -20.07 6.61 -2.71
N GLY A 5 -20.33 7.20 -3.90
CA GLY A 5 -19.60 6.86 -5.13
C GLY A 5 -18.10 7.10 -4.99
N LYS A 6 -17.70 8.22 -4.42
CA LYS A 6 -16.27 8.55 -4.20
C LYS A 6 -15.59 7.56 -3.24
N ILE A 7 -16.27 7.14 -2.17
CA ILE A 7 -15.74 6.12 -1.25
C ILE A 7 -15.51 4.80 -1.99
N PHE A 8 -16.50 4.30 -2.73
CA PHE A 8 -16.35 3.05 -3.48
C PHE A 8 -15.34 3.15 -4.62
N SER A 9 -15.22 4.30 -5.27
CA SER A 9 -14.18 4.57 -6.26
C SER A 9 -12.77 4.46 -5.64
N THR A 10 -12.60 4.98 -4.42
CA THR A 10 -11.30 4.90 -3.71
C THR A 10 -11.02 3.47 -3.23
N LEU A 11 -12.00 2.80 -2.64
CA LEU A 11 -11.85 1.43 -2.11
C LEU A 11 -11.69 0.38 -3.21
N GLY A 12 -12.28 0.60 -4.39
CA GLY A 12 -12.19 -0.30 -5.54
C GLY A 12 -11.06 0.04 -6.51
N ASN A 13 -10.21 1.01 -6.21
CA ASN A 13 -9.07 1.38 -7.04
C ASN A 13 -7.86 0.53 -6.65
N SER A 14 -7.42 -0.33 -7.55
CA SER A 14 -6.25 -1.22 -7.39
C SER A 14 -4.92 -0.49 -7.11
N GLN A 15 -4.84 0.80 -7.45
CA GLN A 15 -3.64 1.63 -7.20
C GLN A 15 -3.74 2.48 -5.93
N SER A 16 -4.87 2.43 -5.23
CA SER A 16 -5.06 3.19 -3.99
C SER A 16 -4.47 2.44 -2.80
N LEU A 17 -3.69 3.14 -1.97
CA LEU A 17 -3.19 2.61 -0.71
C LEU A 17 -4.26 2.59 0.41
N VAL A 18 -5.39 3.28 0.22
CA VAL A 18 -6.46 3.37 1.23
C VAL A 18 -7.05 2.01 1.61
N PRO A 19 -7.39 1.11 0.66
CA PRO A 19 -7.84 -0.23 1.01
C PRO A 19 -6.82 -1.03 1.83
N LEU A 20 -5.53 -0.89 1.50
CA LEU A 20 -4.44 -1.55 2.23
C LEU A 20 -4.34 -1.01 3.66
N ALA A 21 -4.36 0.32 3.82
CA ALA A 21 -4.34 0.95 5.14
C ALA A 21 -5.50 0.49 6.04
N ILE A 22 -6.73 0.43 5.51
CA ILE A 22 -7.89 -0.03 6.29
C ILE A 22 -7.72 -1.49 6.73
N LYS A 23 -7.19 -2.34 5.86
CA LYS A 23 -6.92 -3.75 6.17
C LYS A 23 -5.83 -3.90 7.23
N ASP A 24 -4.78 -3.09 7.15
CA ASP A 24 -3.68 -3.08 8.11
C ASP A 24 -4.11 -2.55 9.48
N CYS A 25 -4.89 -1.46 9.51
CA CYS A 25 -5.54 -1.00 10.74
C CYS A 25 -6.38 -2.11 11.43
N ALA A 26 -7.11 -2.91 10.65
CA ALA A 26 -7.90 -4.02 11.20
C ALA A 26 -6.99 -5.11 11.78
N ASN A 27 -5.89 -5.44 11.09
CA ASN A 27 -4.85 -6.35 11.55
C ASN A 27 -4.21 -5.87 12.87
N GLY A 28 -3.79 -4.61 12.93
CA GLY A 28 -3.19 -4.00 14.11
C GLY A 28 -4.14 -3.95 15.31
N ALA A 29 -5.42 -3.59 15.06
CA ALA A 29 -6.45 -3.59 16.10
C ALA A 29 -6.72 -4.99 16.64
N GLY A 30 -6.83 -6.00 15.76
CA GLY A 30 -7.03 -7.40 16.17
C GLY A 30 -5.85 -7.95 16.97
N ALA A 31 -4.62 -7.71 16.53
CA ALA A 31 -3.41 -8.11 17.24
C ALA A 31 -3.30 -7.44 18.63
N THR A 32 -3.64 -6.16 18.70
CA THR A 32 -3.68 -5.41 19.98
C THR A 32 -4.74 -5.98 20.92
N ALA A 33 -5.94 -6.28 20.41
CA ALA A 33 -7.02 -6.87 21.20
C ALA A 33 -6.66 -8.28 21.72
N ALA A 34 -6.07 -9.13 20.88
CA ALA A 34 -5.57 -10.43 21.30
C ALA A 34 -4.51 -10.33 22.41
N SER A 35 -3.60 -9.36 22.29
CA SER A 35 -2.59 -9.10 23.32
C SER A 35 -3.20 -8.58 24.63
N ALA A 36 -4.31 -7.86 24.57
CA ALA A 36 -5.02 -7.36 25.75
C ALA A 36 -5.64 -8.48 26.61
N VAL A 37 -5.95 -9.64 26.00
CA VAL A 37 -6.40 -10.82 26.75
C VAL A 37 -5.30 -11.34 27.68
N THR A 38 -4.04 -11.20 27.27
CA THR A 38 -2.89 -11.62 28.08
C THR A 38 -2.52 -10.55 29.11
N SER A 39 -2.20 -9.34 28.67
CA SER A 39 -1.81 -8.25 29.57
C SER A 39 -2.03 -6.89 28.93
N LYS A 40 -2.43 -5.90 29.75
CA LYS A 40 -2.56 -4.50 29.29
C LYS A 40 -1.23 -3.92 28.82
N ASP A 41 -0.12 -4.36 29.40
CA ASP A 41 1.21 -3.87 29.04
C ASP A 41 1.66 -4.44 27.69
N GLU A 42 1.33 -5.70 27.40
CA GLU A 42 1.52 -6.29 26.09
C GLU A 42 0.65 -5.62 25.02
N ALA A 43 -0.62 -5.35 25.31
CA ALA A 43 -1.50 -4.65 24.38
C ALA A 43 -0.97 -3.26 24.00
N LYS A 44 -0.43 -2.50 24.96
CA LYS A 44 0.19 -1.20 24.67
C LYS A 44 1.46 -1.34 23.82
N ASP A 45 2.31 -2.32 24.13
CA ASP A 45 3.51 -2.61 23.33
C ASP A 45 3.13 -2.97 21.90
N ARG A 46 2.11 -3.81 21.72
CA ARG A 46 1.59 -4.21 20.42
C ARG A 46 0.97 -3.04 19.66
N PHE A 47 0.15 -2.23 20.33
CA PHE A 47 -0.45 -1.03 19.72
C PHE A 47 0.61 -0.06 19.17
N MET A 48 1.65 0.21 19.95
CA MET A 48 2.75 1.08 19.52
C MET A 48 3.49 0.51 18.33
N ASP A 49 3.66 -0.82 18.26
CA ASP A 49 4.31 -1.51 17.15
C ASP A 49 3.50 -1.45 15.87
N GLU A 50 2.21 -1.81 15.94
CA GLU A 50 1.33 -1.89 14.77
C GLU A 50 1.04 -0.51 14.18
N PHE A 51 0.50 0.39 14.99
CA PHE A 51 0.13 1.73 14.50
C PHE A 51 1.33 2.63 14.26
N GLY A 52 2.44 2.40 14.95
CA GLY A 52 3.71 3.09 14.68
C GLY A 52 4.30 2.68 13.33
N SER A 53 4.29 1.39 12.99
CA SER A 53 4.72 0.92 11.66
C SER A 53 3.81 1.46 10.56
N GLU A 54 2.50 1.48 10.78
CA GLU A 54 1.53 2.02 9.84
C GLU A 54 1.75 3.52 9.58
N ALA A 55 2.01 4.31 10.62
CA ALA A 55 2.35 5.72 10.47
C ALA A 55 3.63 5.94 9.65
N ILE A 56 4.63 5.07 9.81
CA ILE A 56 5.89 5.14 9.04
C ILE A 56 5.65 4.86 7.56
N TRP A 57 4.87 3.86 7.19
CA TRP A 57 4.67 3.59 5.77
C TRP A 57 3.65 4.53 5.11
N LEU A 58 2.57 4.93 5.81
CA LEU A 58 1.59 5.88 5.27
C LEU A 58 2.15 7.30 5.12
N GLY A 59 2.91 7.75 6.10
CA GLY A 59 3.46 9.10 6.14
C GLY A 59 4.94 9.19 5.76
N GLY A 60 5.76 8.27 6.26
CA GLY A 60 7.21 8.31 6.11
C GLY A 60 7.67 8.05 4.67
N ILE A 61 7.14 7.02 3.99
CA ILE A 61 7.55 6.72 2.60
C ILE A 61 7.26 7.86 1.65
N PRO A 62 6.05 8.46 1.59
CA PRO A 62 5.80 9.65 0.77
C PRO A 62 6.71 10.82 1.13
N LEU A 63 6.98 11.03 2.42
CA LEU A 63 7.89 12.07 2.90
C LEU A 63 9.32 11.84 2.39
N PHE A 64 9.86 10.63 2.54
CA PHE A 64 11.22 10.30 2.10
C PHE A 64 11.39 10.35 0.58
N LYS A 65 10.37 9.90 -0.17
CA LYS A 65 10.34 10.07 -1.64
C LYS A 65 10.36 11.54 -2.03
N THR A 66 9.54 12.37 -1.38
CA THR A 66 9.49 13.82 -1.64
C THR A 66 10.82 14.49 -1.27
N LEU A 67 11.44 14.08 -0.18
CA LEU A 67 12.76 14.59 0.22
C LEU A 67 13.81 14.26 -0.86
N THR A 68 13.84 13.01 -1.34
CA THR A 68 14.76 12.60 -2.41
C THR A 68 14.51 13.36 -3.71
N ASP A 69 13.24 13.63 -4.05
CA ASP A 69 12.89 14.44 -5.22
C ASP A 69 13.40 15.88 -5.10
N LYS A 70 13.20 16.49 -3.94
CA LYS A 70 13.63 17.88 -3.68
C LYS A 70 15.14 18.04 -3.49
N THR A 71 15.85 16.98 -3.14
CA THR A 71 17.31 17.01 -2.96
C THR A 71 18.03 16.48 -4.19
N LEU A 72 18.07 15.16 -4.39
CA LEU A 72 18.89 14.53 -5.42
C LEU A 72 18.43 14.85 -6.85
N PHE A 73 17.12 14.75 -7.12
CA PHE A 73 16.61 15.03 -8.47
C PHE A 73 16.77 16.51 -8.82
N LYS A 74 16.48 17.40 -7.87
CA LYS A 74 16.64 18.86 -8.08
C LYS A 74 18.10 19.24 -8.22
N ALA A 75 19.01 18.69 -7.41
CA ALA A 75 20.45 18.99 -7.50
C ALA A 75 21.06 18.58 -8.85
N LEU A 76 20.56 17.47 -9.44
CA LEU A 76 20.98 17.00 -10.75
C LEU A 76 20.14 17.55 -11.91
N ASN A 77 19.19 18.44 -11.62
CA ASN A 77 18.26 19.04 -12.59
C ASN A 77 17.44 18.01 -13.39
N TYR A 78 17.01 16.91 -12.76
CA TYR A 78 16.12 15.94 -13.37
C TYR A 78 14.67 16.11 -12.87
N ASP A 79 13.69 15.90 -13.77
CA ASP A 79 12.28 15.85 -13.39
C ASP A 79 11.94 14.47 -12.81
N SER A 80 11.70 14.42 -11.51
CA SER A 80 11.32 13.18 -10.79
C SER A 80 9.95 12.61 -11.19
N LYS A 81 9.14 13.38 -11.93
CA LYS A 81 7.83 12.95 -12.44
C LYS A 81 7.93 12.15 -13.74
N TYR A 82 9.09 12.19 -14.42
CA TYR A 82 9.27 11.42 -15.64
C TYR A 82 9.36 9.92 -15.35
N ASP A 83 8.49 9.15 -15.97
CA ASP A 83 8.46 7.71 -15.75
C ASP A 83 9.61 7.03 -16.50
N VAL A 84 10.43 6.31 -15.74
CA VAL A 84 11.63 5.65 -16.28
C VAL A 84 11.29 4.56 -17.33
N ARG A 85 10.05 4.04 -17.35
CA ARG A 85 9.57 3.06 -18.35
C ARG A 85 9.55 3.65 -19.75
N ASN A 86 9.35 4.95 -19.90
CA ASN A 86 9.43 5.63 -21.19
C ASN A 86 10.81 5.51 -21.84
N LEU A 87 11.86 5.20 -21.07
CA LEU A 87 13.22 4.97 -21.60
C LEU A 87 13.48 3.51 -22.01
N ALA A 88 12.52 2.63 -21.85
CA ALA A 88 12.68 1.23 -22.24
C ALA A 88 12.62 1.03 -23.75
N ASN A 89 11.90 1.91 -24.45
CA ASN A 89 11.73 1.89 -25.91
C ASN A 89 12.14 3.25 -26.48
N LYS A 90 13.02 3.24 -27.51
CA LYS A 90 13.52 4.45 -28.18
C LYS A 90 12.40 5.24 -28.88
N ASP A 91 11.40 4.56 -29.41
CA ASP A 91 10.31 5.22 -30.14
C ASP A 91 9.35 5.90 -29.16
N ILE A 92 9.05 5.27 -28.01
CA ILE A 92 8.31 5.91 -26.92
C ILE A 92 9.06 7.16 -26.44
N TYR A 93 10.36 7.04 -26.18
CA TYR A 93 11.18 8.19 -25.77
C TYR A 93 11.11 9.33 -26.77
N LYS A 94 11.26 9.06 -28.10
CA LYS A 94 11.13 10.08 -29.13
C LYS A 94 9.78 10.81 -29.07
N LYS A 95 8.68 10.05 -28.90
CA LYS A 95 7.33 10.62 -28.78
C LYS A 95 7.15 11.45 -27.52
N THR A 96 7.75 11.07 -26.41
CA THR A 96 7.70 11.87 -25.18
C THR A 96 8.45 13.21 -25.33
N VAL A 97 9.52 13.26 -26.11
CA VAL A 97 10.23 14.50 -26.46
C VAL A 97 9.44 15.35 -27.45
N GLU A 98 8.91 14.71 -28.50
CA GLU A 98 8.18 15.38 -29.58
C GLU A 98 6.93 16.09 -29.06
N TYR A 99 6.15 15.41 -28.21
CA TYR A 99 4.87 15.90 -27.70
C TYR A 99 4.94 16.55 -26.32
N ALA A 100 6.15 16.85 -25.84
CA ALA A 100 6.33 17.49 -24.54
C ALA A 100 5.50 18.78 -24.43
N PRO A 101 4.68 18.95 -23.39
CA PRO A 101 3.70 20.04 -23.32
C PRO A 101 4.32 21.43 -23.18
N THR A 102 5.54 21.52 -22.66
CA THR A 102 6.27 22.79 -22.50
C THR A 102 7.73 22.64 -22.90
N LYS A 103 8.36 23.75 -23.27
CA LYS A 103 9.78 23.81 -23.61
C LYS A 103 10.67 23.31 -22.45
N GLU A 104 10.32 23.64 -21.23
CA GLU A 104 11.03 23.20 -20.02
C GLU A 104 10.97 21.68 -19.84
N ILE A 105 9.78 21.08 -19.95
CA ILE A 105 9.59 19.62 -19.89
C ILE A 105 10.39 18.95 -21.01
N LYS A 106 10.34 19.48 -22.24
CA LYS A 106 11.12 18.95 -23.37
C LYS A 106 12.61 18.92 -23.06
N GLN A 107 13.18 20.04 -22.62
CA GLN A 107 14.60 20.13 -22.28
C GLN A 107 14.98 19.14 -21.17
N ASN A 108 14.10 18.95 -20.21
CA ASN A 108 14.33 18.00 -19.11
C ASN A 108 14.33 16.57 -19.63
N ILE A 109 13.36 16.17 -20.48
CA ILE A 109 13.30 14.84 -21.09
C ILE A 109 14.54 14.59 -21.96
N GLU A 110 14.98 15.57 -22.77
CA GLU A 110 16.19 15.48 -23.58
C GLU A 110 17.44 15.28 -22.71
N ARG A 111 17.55 15.98 -21.57
CA ARG A 111 18.64 15.78 -20.60
C ARG A 111 18.62 14.36 -20.02
N ILE A 112 17.44 13.85 -19.67
CA ILE A 112 17.26 12.49 -19.20
C ILE A 112 17.70 11.49 -20.27
N GLY A 113 17.34 11.72 -21.52
CA GLY A 113 17.74 10.87 -22.65
C GLY A 113 19.25 10.83 -22.89
N LYS A 114 19.94 11.95 -22.75
CA LYS A 114 21.41 12.02 -22.84
C LYS A 114 22.11 11.23 -21.72
N ASN A 115 21.51 11.17 -20.54
CA ASN A 115 22.07 10.54 -19.35
C ASN A 115 21.14 9.45 -18.77
N THR A 116 20.61 8.58 -19.64
CA THR A 116 19.62 7.55 -19.28
C THR A 116 20.07 6.67 -18.12
N LYS A 117 21.36 6.25 -18.11
CA LYS A 117 21.92 5.41 -17.04
C LYS A 117 21.86 6.13 -15.68
N THR A 118 22.27 7.40 -15.65
CA THR A 118 22.23 8.21 -14.42
C THR A 118 20.81 8.37 -13.91
N PHE A 119 19.85 8.67 -14.79
CA PHE A 119 18.45 8.81 -14.41
C PHE A 119 17.85 7.49 -13.88
N LYS A 120 18.16 6.35 -14.53
CA LYS A 120 17.76 5.02 -14.04
C LYS A 120 18.32 4.73 -12.66
N ASN A 121 19.62 4.97 -12.48
CA ASN A 121 20.28 4.78 -11.18
C ASN A 121 19.70 5.71 -10.10
N LEU A 122 19.32 6.93 -10.45
CA LEU A 122 18.70 7.87 -9.53
C LEU A 122 17.32 7.39 -9.05
N ASN A 123 16.53 6.78 -9.94
CA ASN A 123 15.25 6.16 -9.55
C ASN A 123 15.46 4.94 -8.64
N VAL A 124 16.48 4.12 -8.90
CA VAL A 124 16.87 3.02 -7.98
C VAL A 124 17.30 3.60 -6.63
N ALA A 125 18.15 4.62 -6.63
CA ALA A 125 18.60 5.28 -5.42
C ALA A 125 17.42 5.87 -4.62
N LYS A 126 16.45 6.50 -5.29
CA LYS A 126 15.21 7.01 -4.65
C LYS A 126 14.46 5.90 -3.94
N PHE A 127 14.29 4.75 -4.59
CA PHE A 127 13.63 3.59 -3.99
C PHE A 127 14.43 3.06 -2.79
N VAL A 128 15.72 2.79 -2.97
CA VAL A 128 16.58 2.25 -1.91
C VAL A 128 16.64 3.19 -0.71
N ILE A 129 16.88 4.49 -0.94
CA ILE A 129 16.97 5.49 0.14
C ILE A 129 15.64 5.60 0.89
N SER A 130 14.51 5.73 0.17
CA SER A 130 13.21 5.87 0.84
C SER A 130 12.84 4.62 1.64
N THR A 131 13.14 3.42 1.12
CA THR A 131 12.91 2.14 1.80
C THR A 131 13.84 1.99 3.01
N SER A 132 15.13 2.27 2.86
CA SER A 132 16.11 2.20 3.96
C SER A 132 15.79 3.18 5.09
N LEU A 133 15.37 4.41 4.75
CA LEU A 133 14.95 5.40 5.76
C LEU A 133 13.69 4.95 6.49
N ALA A 134 12.73 4.37 5.80
CA ALA A 134 11.52 3.86 6.43
C ALA A 134 11.83 2.66 7.35
N LEU A 135 12.62 1.68 6.89
CA LEU A 135 13.06 0.55 7.72
C LEU A 135 13.94 0.99 8.88
N GLY A 136 14.81 2.00 8.68
CA GLY A 136 15.59 2.62 9.76
C GLY A 136 14.71 3.32 10.80
N SER A 137 13.68 4.03 10.35
CA SER A 137 12.68 4.67 11.23
C SER A 137 11.91 3.62 12.04
N TYR A 138 11.53 2.50 11.40
CA TYR A 138 10.88 1.40 12.11
C TYR A 138 11.84 0.72 13.11
N ASN A 139 13.10 0.54 12.75
CA ASN A 139 14.12 0.02 13.65
C ASN A 139 14.28 0.91 14.89
N LEU A 140 14.33 2.23 14.69
CA LEU A 140 14.37 3.20 15.79
C LEU A 140 13.12 3.13 16.67
N LEU A 141 11.93 3.11 16.05
CA LEU A 141 10.66 2.94 16.74
C LEU A 141 10.67 1.67 17.62
N THR A 142 11.12 0.55 17.07
CA THR A 142 11.19 -0.73 17.79
C THR A 142 12.09 -0.63 19.01
N ASN A 143 13.28 -0.05 18.86
CA ASN A 143 14.22 0.12 19.98
C ASN A 143 13.65 1.03 21.06
N LEU A 144 13.06 2.17 20.68
CA LEU A 144 12.43 3.10 21.62
C LEU A 144 11.23 2.46 22.35
N LYS A 145 10.39 1.75 21.60
CA LYS A 145 9.25 1.01 22.13
C LYS A 145 9.70 -0.05 23.15
N GLN A 146 10.69 -0.86 22.78
CA GLN A 146 11.21 -1.91 23.67
C GLN A 146 11.75 -1.31 24.96
N LYS A 147 12.60 -0.29 24.87
CA LYS A 147 13.12 0.41 26.05
C LYS A 147 12.00 1.00 26.91
N TYR A 148 11.08 1.73 26.29
CA TYR A 148 9.94 2.33 27.02
C TYR A 148 9.10 1.27 27.75
N THR A 149 8.82 0.15 27.10
CA THR A 149 8.02 -0.94 27.69
C THR A 149 8.76 -1.59 28.85
N GLU A 150 10.06 -1.87 28.69
CA GLU A 150 10.90 -2.45 29.75
C GLU A 150 11.03 -1.53 30.97
N ASP A 151 11.31 -0.24 30.75
CA ASP A 151 11.43 0.75 31.83
C ASP A 151 10.11 0.91 32.60
N ARG A 152 9.00 0.92 31.88
CA ARG A 152 7.66 1.00 32.49
C ARG A 152 7.33 -0.22 33.34
N ILE A 153 7.59 -1.42 32.82
CA ILE A 153 7.34 -2.66 33.55
C ILE A 153 8.25 -2.76 34.75
N ARG A 154 9.53 -2.44 34.60
CA ARG A 154 10.50 -2.43 35.72
C ARG A 154 10.05 -1.47 36.86
N THR A 155 9.64 -0.27 36.48
CA THR A 155 9.13 0.71 37.44
C THR A 155 7.87 0.23 38.17
N LYS A 156 6.95 -0.44 37.43
CA LYS A 156 5.74 -1.03 38.01
C LYS A 156 6.08 -2.11 39.02
N LEU A 157 6.93 -3.07 38.65
CA LEU A 157 7.34 -4.19 39.49
C LEU A 157 8.13 -3.73 40.76
N LEU A 158 8.97 -2.71 40.62
CA LEU A 158 9.67 -2.12 41.76
C LEU A 158 8.70 -1.47 42.75
N LYS A 159 7.70 -0.72 42.26
CA LYS A 159 6.65 -0.16 43.14
C LYS A 159 5.83 -1.24 43.85
N GLU A 160 5.47 -2.30 43.13
CA GLU A 160 4.75 -3.45 43.72
C GLU A 160 5.57 -4.12 44.82
N ARG A 161 6.90 -4.32 44.59
CA ARG A 161 7.82 -4.83 45.63
C ARG A 161 7.92 -3.91 46.85
N GLU A 162 8.05 -2.62 46.60
CA GLU A 162 8.11 -1.63 47.72
C GLU A 162 6.79 -1.64 48.54
N GLN A 163 5.67 -1.73 47.87
CA GLN A 163 4.36 -1.86 48.53
C GLN A 163 4.26 -3.17 49.33
N ALA A 164 4.69 -4.30 48.70
CA ALA A 164 4.70 -5.60 49.35
C ALA A 164 5.66 -5.66 50.55
N SER A 165 6.82 -5.00 50.45
CA SER A 165 7.77 -4.90 51.58
C SER A 165 7.22 -4.06 52.73
N LYS A 166 6.54 -2.93 52.41
CA LYS A 166 5.82 -2.11 53.40
C LYS A 166 4.69 -2.91 54.06
N LEU A 167 3.94 -3.70 53.27
CA LEU A 167 2.89 -4.58 53.83
C LEU A 167 3.50 -5.69 54.71
N LYS A 168 4.63 -6.32 54.25
CA LYS A 168 5.33 -7.34 55.04
C LYS A 168 5.91 -6.75 56.32
N MET A 169 6.45 -5.51 56.33
CA MET A 169 6.89 -4.84 57.55
C MET A 169 5.71 -4.57 58.48
N ASN A 170 4.58 -4.12 57.98
CA ASN A 170 3.37 -3.93 58.78
C ASN A 170 2.79 -5.28 59.28
N VAL A 171 2.93 -6.38 58.52
CA VAL A 171 2.54 -7.72 58.94
C VAL A 171 3.59 -8.35 59.86
N LYS A 172 4.90 -8.07 59.64
CA LYS A 172 5.96 -8.55 60.51
C LYS A 172 5.91 -7.88 61.92
N GLN A 173 5.51 -6.64 62.00
CA GLN A 173 5.15 -5.99 63.29
C GLN A 173 3.90 -6.62 63.96
N LYS A 174 3.07 -7.37 63.21
CA LYS A 174 1.91 -8.13 63.76
C LYS A 174 2.18 -9.63 63.98
N LEU A 175 3.23 -10.19 63.39
CA LEU A 175 3.54 -11.62 63.41
C LEU A 175 5.06 -11.86 63.58
N GLU A 176 5.62 -11.50 64.70
CA GLU A 176 6.84 -12.15 65.19
C GLU A 176 6.48 -13.57 65.66
N TYR A 177 6.32 -14.48 64.68
CA TYR A 177 6.34 -15.93 64.95
C TYR A 177 6.48 -16.75 63.62
N ASN A 178 7.60 -17.53 63.56
CA ASN A 178 7.91 -18.69 62.70
C ASN A 178 8.38 -18.49 61.24
N GLN A 179 9.64 -18.57 61.00
CA GLN A 179 10.64 -19.55 60.55
C GLN A 179 10.39 -20.33 59.24
N ASP A 180 11.34 -20.10 58.34
CA ASP A 180 12.24 -20.99 57.55
C ASP A 180 11.76 -21.80 56.32
N LYS A 181 12.55 -21.64 55.31
CA LYS A 181 13.27 -22.53 54.36
C LYS A 181 12.92 -22.52 52.87
N ASP A 182 13.94 -22.14 52.14
CA ASP A 182 14.63 -22.67 50.94
C ASP A 182 13.88 -23.22 49.71
N PHE A 183 14.28 -22.82 48.51
CA PHE A 183 15.19 -23.53 47.61
C PHE A 183 15.44 -22.81 46.28
N GLU A 184 16.67 -22.99 45.77
CA GLU A 184 17.29 -22.43 44.58
C GLU A 184 17.06 -23.21 43.28
N ALA A 185 17.45 -22.53 42.19
CA ALA A 185 18.16 -22.98 40.98
C ALA A 185 17.36 -23.30 39.73
N PHE A 186 17.69 -22.86 38.55
CA PHE A 186 18.82 -23.14 37.68
C PHE A 186 18.78 -22.34 36.38
N SER A 187 19.92 -22.17 35.78
CA SER A 187 20.34 -21.27 34.72
C SER A 187 20.37 -21.85 33.29
N GLN A 188 20.44 -20.95 32.33
CA GLN A 188 21.16 -20.94 31.06
C GLN A 188 20.70 -21.84 29.87
N MET A 189 20.46 -21.19 28.75
CA MET A 189 20.88 -21.68 27.44
C MET A 189 21.15 -20.54 26.43
N LYS A 190 22.27 -20.71 25.70
CA LYS A 190 22.86 -19.77 24.74
C LYS A 190 22.20 -19.83 23.37
N ALA A 191 22.21 -18.69 22.70
CA ALA A 191 21.83 -18.52 21.28
C ALA A 191 22.94 -19.01 20.32
N HIS A 192 22.52 -19.52 19.17
CA HIS A 192 23.41 -19.90 18.07
C HIS A 192 23.13 -19.03 16.85
N ASP A 193 24.21 -18.44 16.34
CA ASP A 193 24.25 -17.63 15.12
C ASP A 193 24.26 -18.52 13.87
N SER A 194 23.52 -18.14 12.82
CA SER A 194 23.81 -18.66 11.49
C SER A 194 23.50 -17.63 10.40
N ASN A 195 24.59 -17.10 9.86
CA ASN A 195 24.65 -16.30 8.65
C ASN A 195 24.57 -17.21 7.42
N LYS A 196 23.67 -16.96 6.49
CA LYS A 196 23.82 -17.40 5.09
C LYS A 196 23.32 -16.34 4.13
N GLN A 197 24.26 -15.79 3.42
CA GLN A 197 24.12 -14.85 2.31
C GLN A 197 23.86 -15.67 1.03
N GLY A 198 22.79 -15.37 0.33
CA GLY A 198 22.46 -15.93 -0.99
C GLY A 198 22.40 -14.83 -2.03
N ASP A 199 23.29 -14.91 -3.00
CA ASP A 199 23.33 -14.05 -4.19
C ASP A 199 22.24 -14.49 -5.17
N ASP A 200 21.24 -13.66 -5.39
CA ASP A 200 20.29 -13.85 -6.48
C ASP A 200 20.31 -12.63 -7.42
N LYS A 201 20.83 -12.87 -8.63
CA LYS A 201 20.82 -11.90 -9.75
C LYS A 201 19.40 -11.78 -10.30
N THR A 202 18.59 -10.92 -9.72
CA THR A 202 17.28 -10.54 -10.27
C THR A 202 17.45 -9.65 -11.50
N SER A 203 16.82 -10.06 -12.60
CA SER A 203 16.83 -9.34 -13.88
C SER A 203 16.30 -7.91 -13.70
N PHE A 204 17.04 -6.92 -14.21
CA PHE A 204 16.82 -5.48 -14.05
C PHE A 204 15.45 -5.00 -14.57
N LYS A 205 14.82 -5.69 -15.52
CA LYS A 205 13.47 -5.40 -16.01
C LYS A 205 12.36 -5.67 -14.97
N GLY A 206 12.54 -6.70 -14.15
CA GLY A 206 11.60 -7.03 -13.05
C GLY A 206 11.66 -5.99 -11.93
N LEU A 207 12.84 -5.48 -11.60
CA LEU A 207 13.05 -4.52 -10.53
C LEU A 207 12.37 -3.16 -10.82
N GLN A 208 12.40 -2.67 -12.06
CA GLN A 208 11.74 -1.41 -12.43
C GLN A 208 10.22 -1.45 -12.27
N SER A 209 9.59 -2.56 -12.70
CA SER A 209 8.14 -2.77 -12.50
C SER A 209 7.79 -2.81 -11.02
N PHE A 210 8.66 -3.42 -10.20
CA PHE A 210 8.50 -3.52 -8.76
C PHE A 210 8.57 -2.14 -8.06
N MET A 211 9.54 -1.32 -8.47
CA MET A 211 9.79 0.00 -7.88
C MET A 211 8.70 1.04 -8.14
N LEU A 212 7.98 0.90 -9.26
CA LEU A 212 6.97 1.87 -9.69
C LEU A 212 5.54 1.49 -9.29
N ASP A 213 5.31 0.24 -8.91
CA ASP A 213 4.03 -0.25 -8.44
C ASP A 213 3.89 0.02 -6.92
N PRO A 214 2.91 0.85 -6.49
CA PRO A 214 2.73 1.17 -5.08
C PRO A 214 2.48 -0.06 -4.21
N VAL A 215 1.72 -1.05 -4.70
CA VAL A 215 1.37 -2.26 -3.94
C VAL A 215 2.60 -3.16 -3.77
N LYS A 216 3.41 -3.32 -4.82
CA LYS A 216 4.66 -4.09 -4.72
C LYS A 216 5.69 -3.41 -3.83
N ASN A 217 5.75 -2.07 -3.85
CA ASN A 217 6.57 -1.31 -2.90
C ASN A 217 6.16 -1.60 -1.45
N MET A 218 4.85 -1.64 -1.19
CA MET A 218 4.34 -1.95 0.14
C MET A 218 4.70 -3.37 0.57
N PHE A 219 4.57 -4.36 -0.33
CA PHE A 219 5.00 -5.72 -0.03
C PHE A 219 6.48 -5.81 0.41
N VAL A 220 7.39 -5.07 -0.24
CA VAL A 220 8.80 -5.03 0.18
C VAL A 220 8.97 -4.44 1.57
N MET A 221 8.22 -3.38 1.87
CA MET A 221 8.25 -2.75 3.18
C MET A 221 7.71 -3.67 4.27
N ASP A 222 6.55 -4.28 4.03
CA ASP A 222 5.92 -5.19 4.98
C ASP A 222 6.78 -6.43 5.21
N ALA A 223 7.40 -6.98 4.15
CA ALA A 223 8.36 -8.07 4.29
C ALA A 223 9.61 -7.65 5.11
N GLY A 224 10.10 -6.42 4.92
CA GLY A 224 11.20 -5.86 5.69
C GLY A 224 10.85 -5.64 7.16
N ILE A 225 9.67 -5.09 7.45
CA ILE A 225 9.14 -4.91 8.81
C ILE A 225 8.92 -6.26 9.49
N THR A 226 8.30 -7.22 8.78
CA THR A 226 8.12 -8.61 9.23
C THR A 226 9.45 -9.24 9.64
N SER A 227 10.47 -9.14 8.78
CA SER A 227 11.79 -9.66 9.08
C SER A 227 12.40 -9.02 10.33
N GLN A 228 12.27 -7.70 10.48
CA GLN A 228 12.75 -6.99 11.67
C GLN A 228 11.99 -7.40 12.95
N ARG A 229 10.66 -7.60 12.88
CA ARG A 229 9.87 -8.08 14.01
C ARG A 229 10.32 -9.45 14.49
N ILE A 230 10.55 -10.38 13.56
CA ILE A 230 11.03 -11.73 13.86
C ILE A 230 12.44 -11.68 14.46
N LEU A 231 13.37 -10.96 13.84
CA LEU A 231 14.76 -10.87 14.28
C LEU A 231 14.94 -10.14 15.63
N LYS A 232 14.07 -9.21 15.96
CA LYS A 232 14.11 -8.42 17.21
C LYS A 232 13.14 -8.90 18.27
N SER A 233 12.59 -10.11 18.10
CA SER A 233 11.76 -10.71 19.12
C SER A 233 12.56 -10.95 20.42
N ARG A 234 11.92 -10.64 21.54
CA ARG A 234 12.57 -10.71 22.88
C ARG A 234 12.43 -12.07 23.53
N SER A 235 11.66 -12.97 22.91
CA SER A 235 11.47 -14.35 23.36
C SER A 235 11.13 -15.28 22.20
N PRO A 236 11.36 -16.60 22.30
CA PRO A 236 10.92 -17.57 21.30
C PRO A 236 9.40 -17.52 21.04
N GLN A 237 8.61 -17.27 22.09
CA GLN A 237 7.16 -17.16 21.98
C GLN A 237 6.75 -15.92 21.17
N GLU A 238 7.40 -14.79 21.41
CA GLU A 238 7.18 -13.56 20.64
C GLU A 238 7.58 -13.77 19.17
N CYS A 239 8.71 -14.45 18.92
CA CYS A 239 9.18 -14.80 17.57
C CYS A 239 8.13 -15.60 16.79
N ILE A 240 7.59 -16.66 17.38
CA ILE A 240 6.60 -17.51 16.74
C ILE A 240 5.27 -16.75 16.55
N GLY A 241 4.85 -15.98 17.53
CA GLY A 241 3.68 -15.11 17.41
C GLY A 241 3.79 -14.12 16.24
N TYR A 242 4.95 -13.50 16.07
CA TYR A 242 5.22 -12.66 14.89
C TYR A 242 5.24 -13.49 13.60
N ALA A 243 5.91 -14.65 13.58
CA ALA A 243 5.97 -15.47 12.38
C ALA A 243 4.58 -15.88 11.87
N ILE A 244 3.70 -16.33 12.75
CA ILE A 244 2.32 -16.72 12.41
C ILE A 244 1.54 -15.51 11.89
N LYS A 245 1.55 -14.41 12.65
CA LYS A 245 0.79 -13.20 12.30
C LYS A 245 1.27 -12.59 11.00
N GLU A 246 2.57 -12.34 10.88
CA GLU A 246 3.12 -11.58 9.75
C GLU A 246 3.09 -12.40 8.46
N THR A 247 3.38 -13.70 8.51
CA THR A 247 3.25 -14.56 7.33
C THR A 247 1.78 -14.65 6.88
N GLY A 248 0.86 -14.80 7.83
CA GLY A 248 -0.57 -14.76 7.55
C GLY A 248 -0.99 -13.40 6.97
N PHE A 249 -0.52 -12.29 7.53
CA PHE A 249 -0.78 -10.94 7.03
C PHE A 249 -0.33 -10.78 5.56
N LEU A 250 0.93 -11.11 5.25
CA LEU A 250 1.46 -11.03 3.88
C LEU A 250 0.64 -11.90 2.92
N PHE A 251 0.26 -13.10 3.33
CA PHE A 251 -0.55 -14.00 2.52
C PHE A 251 -1.96 -13.44 2.25
N PHE A 252 -2.68 -13.04 3.29
CA PHE A 252 -4.04 -12.50 3.15
C PHE A 252 -4.08 -11.16 2.42
N MET A 253 -3.08 -10.31 2.66
CA MET A 253 -3.02 -8.98 2.06
C MET A 253 -2.70 -9.04 0.57
N TYR A 254 -1.65 -9.76 0.18
CA TYR A 254 -1.04 -9.67 -1.14
C TYR A 254 -1.37 -10.86 -2.06
N VAL A 255 -1.69 -12.03 -1.52
CA VAL A 255 -1.96 -13.23 -2.33
C VAL A 255 -3.44 -13.51 -2.41
N LEU A 256 -4.10 -13.64 -1.26
CA LEU A 256 -5.51 -14.04 -1.22
C LEU A 256 -6.44 -12.92 -1.65
N GLY A 257 -6.11 -11.65 -1.32
CA GLY A 257 -6.96 -10.50 -1.66
C GLY A 257 -7.26 -10.38 -3.15
N GLU A 258 -6.26 -10.59 -4.00
CA GLU A 258 -6.43 -10.58 -5.45
C GLU A 258 -7.28 -11.75 -5.94
N LYS A 259 -7.02 -12.96 -5.45
CA LYS A 259 -7.79 -14.15 -5.82
C LYS A 259 -9.26 -14.07 -5.39
N VAL A 260 -9.53 -13.49 -4.23
CA VAL A 260 -10.90 -13.24 -3.75
C VAL A 260 -11.61 -12.25 -4.67
N GLN A 261 -10.95 -11.18 -5.08
CA GLN A 261 -11.51 -10.21 -6.02
C GLN A 261 -11.85 -10.86 -7.36
N GLN A 262 -10.92 -11.61 -7.95
CA GLN A 262 -11.12 -12.34 -9.21
C GLN A 262 -12.28 -13.35 -9.11
N HIS A 263 -12.41 -14.03 -7.97
CA HIS A 263 -13.54 -14.95 -7.72
C HIS A 263 -14.88 -14.20 -7.80
N PHE A 264 -15.02 -13.06 -7.14
CA PHE A 264 -16.27 -12.28 -7.20
C PHE A 264 -16.55 -11.72 -8.59
N GLU A 265 -15.53 -11.35 -9.35
CA GLU A 265 -15.68 -10.92 -10.73
C GLU A 265 -16.16 -12.06 -11.63
N ASN A 266 -15.60 -13.25 -11.50
CA ASN A 266 -16.03 -14.44 -12.22
C ASN A 266 -17.46 -14.87 -11.86
N VAL A 267 -17.84 -14.77 -10.58
CA VAL A 267 -19.22 -15.06 -10.15
C VAL A 267 -20.21 -14.06 -10.73
N ALA A 268 -19.88 -12.77 -10.74
CA ALA A 268 -20.75 -11.75 -11.32
C ALA A 268 -20.93 -11.97 -12.84
N ASP A 269 -19.86 -12.30 -13.53
CA ASP A 269 -19.90 -12.59 -14.97
C ASP A 269 -20.76 -13.82 -15.28
N LYS A 270 -20.48 -14.96 -14.62
CA LYS A 270 -21.19 -16.22 -14.88
C LYS A 270 -22.66 -16.21 -14.44
N LYS A 271 -22.95 -15.64 -13.25
CA LYS A 271 -24.27 -15.71 -12.65
C LYS A 271 -25.22 -14.58 -13.07
N HIS A 272 -24.67 -13.40 -13.36
CA HIS A 272 -25.45 -12.20 -13.63
C HIS A 272 -25.25 -11.66 -15.04
N ASN A 273 -24.40 -12.29 -15.85
CA ASN A 273 -23.99 -11.82 -17.19
C ASN A 273 -23.61 -10.33 -17.19
N LYS A 274 -22.82 -9.91 -16.19
CA LYS A 274 -22.39 -8.53 -16.00
C LYS A 274 -20.92 -8.48 -15.60
N SER A 275 -20.07 -8.00 -16.50
CA SER A 275 -18.65 -7.81 -16.21
C SER A 275 -18.47 -6.66 -15.21
N ILE A 276 -17.76 -6.94 -14.11
CA ILE A 276 -17.37 -5.98 -13.09
C ILE A 276 -15.84 -5.83 -12.98
N ALA A 277 -15.10 -6.31 -13.99
CA ALA A 277 -13.63 -6.26 -14.04
C ALA A 277 -13.07 -4.82 -14.11
N LEU A 278 -13.87 -3.86 -14.59
CA LEU A 278 -13.46 -2.46 -14.64
C LEU A 278 -13.33 -1.86 -13.25
N ASP A 279 -12.34 -0.97 -13.08
CA ASP A 279 -12.19 -0.21 -11.84
C ASP A 279 -13.47 0.58 -11.50
N ALA A 280 -13.79 0.65 -10.21
CA ALA A 280 -14.96 1.39 -9.74
C ALA A 280 -14.91 2.87 -10.16
N LYS A 281 -13.72 3.47 -10.27
CA LYS A 281 -13.50 4.82 -10.78
C LYS A 281 -14.07 5.01 -12.19
N VAL A 282 -13.94 4.02 -13.05
CA VAL A 282 -14.47 4.03 -14.43
C VAL A 282 -15.99 3.90 -14.40
N LEU A 283 -16.53 2.96 -13.64
CA LEU A 283 -17.96 2.70 -13.54
C LEU A 283 -18.76 3.83 -12.87
N GLU A 284 -18.11 4.69 -12.09
CA GLU A 284 -18.72 5.87 -11.45
C GLU A 284 -18.61 7.14 -12.32
N ASN A 285 -18.00 7.06 -13.51
CA ASN A 285 -17.80 8.21 -14.39
C ASN A 285 -19.03 8.40 -15.30
N ASP A 286 -19.74 9.52 -15.12
CA ASP A 286 -20.97 9.82 -15.89
C ASP A 286 -20.69 9.99 -17.40
N LYS A 287 -19.52 10.52 -17.77
CA LYS A 287 -19.12 10.68 -19.18
C LYS A 287 -18.77 9.36 -19.85
N PHE A 288 -18.22 8.41 -19.09
CA PHE A 288 -18.05 7.04 -19.57
C PHE A 288 -19.40 6.43 -19.90
N LYS A 289 -20.40 6.64 -19.05
CA LYS A 289 -21.77 6.16 -19.27
C LYS A 289 -22.39 6.74 -20.55
N GLU A 290 -22.24 8.02 -20.78
CA GLU A 290 -22.77 8.72 -21.98
C GLU A 290 -22.11 8.21 -23.27
N SER A 291 -20.77 8.11 -23.31
CA SER A 291 -20.05 7.58 -24.44
C SER A 291 -20.28 6.08 -24.65
N PHE A 292 -20.57 5.34 -23.61
CA PHE A 292 -20.96 3.94 -23.65
C PHE A 292 -22.34 3.76 -24.27
N GLN A 293 -23.32 4.59 -23.90
CA GLN A 293 -24.69 4.55 -24.44
C GLN A 293 -24.71 4.72 -25.95
N ASN A 294 -23.85 5.58 -26.49
CA ASN A 294 -23.76 5.88 -27.91
C ASN A 294 -22.87 4.90 -28.69
N GLY A 295 -22.31 3.89 -28.02
CA GLY A 295 -21.37 2.92 -28.62
C GLY A 295 -20.00 3.50 -29.01
N THR A 296 -19.85 4.82 -28.96
CA THR A 296 -18.64 5.53 -29.44
C THR A 296 -17.40 5.13 -28.68
N ILE A 297 -17.51 4.77 -27.41
CA ILE A 297 -16.35 4.35 -26.59
C ILE A 297 -15.74 3.04 -27.09
N VAL A 298 -16.55 2.12 -27.58
CA VAL A 298 -16.04 0.82 -28.10
C VAL A 298 -15.25 1.05 -29.37
N ASP A 299 -15.78 1.87 -30.29
CA ASP A 299 -15.11 2.21 -31.55
C ASP A 299 -13.84 3.04 -31.31
N ASP A 300 -13.87 3.97 -30.39
CA ASP A 300 -12.70 4.78 -30.04
C ASP A 300 -11.62 3.95 -29.35
N LEU A 301 -11.98 3.06 -28.43
CA LEU A 301 -11.04 2.12 -27.82
C LEU A 301 -10.51 1.10 -28.83
N LYS A 302 -11.31 0.70 -29.80
CA LYS A 302 -10.84 -0.14 -30.90
C LYS A 302 -9.76 0.58 -31.73
N LYS A 303 -9.94 1.87 -32.03
CA LYS A 303 -8.90 2.67 -32.69
C LYS A 303 -7.60 2.70 -31.87
N PHE A 304 -7.68 2.78 -30.53
CA PHE A 304 -6.51 2.64 -29.66
C PHE A 304 -5.86 1.25 -29.75
N SER A 305 -6.67 0.22 -29.81
CA SER A 305 -6.21 -1.16 -29.90
C SER A 305 -5.59 -1.47 -31.26
N ASP A 306 -6.19 -0.93 -32.34
CA ASP A 306 -5.79 -1.16 -33.74
C ASP A 306 -4.64 -0.22 -34.19
N ALA A 307 -4.38 0.85 -33.43
CA ALA A 307 -3.20 1.72 -33.63
C ALA A 307 -1.87 0.97 -33.41
N ASP A 308 -1.91 -0.34 -33.48
CA ASP A 308 -0.93 -1.32 -33.02
C ASP A 308 0.26 -1.49 -33.97
N LYS A 309 1.03 -0.43 -34.10
CA LYS A 309 2.40 -0.53 -34.60
C LYS A 309 3.45 -0.36 -33.49
N GLY A 310 3.04 -0.58 -32.25
CA GLY A 310 3.88 -0.44 -31.04
C GLY A 310 3.41 0.65 -30.09
N ASP A 311 3.95 0.65 -28.87
CA ASP A 311 3.58 1.56 -27.79
C ASP A 311 3.70 3.05 -28.17
N ALA A 312 4.53 3.38 -29.15
CA ALA A 312 4.73 4.75 -29.63
C ALA A 312 3.50 5.31 -30.37
N SER A 313 2.73 4.46 -31.06
CA SER A 313 1.54 4.89 -31.82
C SER A 313 0.39 5.36 -30.91
N LEU A 314 0.36 4.89 -29.67
CA LEU A 314 -0.58 5.38 -28.66
C LEU A 314 -0.37 6.87 -28.35
N TYR A 315 0.87 7.31 -28.30
CA TYR A 315 1.18 8.74 -28.07
C TYR A 315 0.70 9.59 -29.26
N ASP A 316 0.88 9.11 -30.51
CA ASP A 316 0.37 9.77 -31.70
C ASP A 316 -1.15 9.88 -31.70
N PHE A 317 -1.83 8.81 -31.33
CA PHE A 317 -3.29 8.79 -31.25
C PHE A 317 -3.79 9.74 -30.16
N ILE A 318 -3.26 9.68 -28.95
CA ILE A 318 -3.68 10.56 -27.83
C ILE A 318 -3.39 12.03 -28.18
N LYS A 319 -2.25 12.31 -28.83
CA LYS A 319 -1.91 13.66 -29.28
C LYS A 319 -2.91 14.17 -30.29
N SER A 320 -3.23 13.36 -31.30
CA SER A 320 -4.24 13.67 -32.33
C SER A 320 -5.60 14.00 -31.71
N GLU A 321 -6.06 13.19 -30.76
CA GLU A 321 -7.34 13.44 -30.07
C GLU A 321 -7.27 14.68 -29.16
N THR A 322 -6.11 14.95 -28.55
CA THR A 322 -5.90 16.16 -27.74
C THR A 322 -5.91 17.43 -28.60
N ASP A 323 -5.32 17.36 -29.78
CA ASP A 323 -5.24 18.51 -30.71
C ASP A 323 -6.57 18.83 -31.40
N LYS A 324 -7.48 17.85 -31.55
CA LYS A 324 -8.86 18.08 -32.05
C LYS A 324 -9.73 18.87 -31.08
N GLY A 325 -9.14 19.39 -30.00
CA GLY A 325 -9.85 20.21 -29.03
C GLY A 325 -10.64 19.36 -28.03
N LEU A 326 -9.93 18.45 -27.35
CA LEU A 326 -10.45 17.83 -26.14
C LEU A 326 -10.89 18.93 -25.18
N THR A 327 -12.15 19.30 -25.29
CA THR A 327 -12.80 20.20 -24.36
C THR A 327 -12.72 19.57 -22.96
N LYS A 328 -12.98 20.36 -21.94
CA LYS A 328 -13.09 19.86 -20.56
C LYS A 328 -14.02 18.65 -20.46
N GLU A 329 -14.90 18.47 -21.44
CA GLU A 329 -15.88 17.40 -21.56
C GLU A 329 -15.29 16.07 -22.06
N HIS A 330 -14.31 16.11 -22.97
CA HIS A 330 -13.58 14.91 -23.41
C HIS A 330 -12.47 14.49 -22.45
N LYS A 331 -12.06 15.37 -21.54
CA LYS A 331 -10.96 15.10 -20.60
C LYS A 331 -11.17 13.85 -19.73
N ASN A 332 -12.42 13.55 -19.38
CA ASN A 332 -12.77 12.39 -18.55
C ASN A 332 -13.36 11.25 -19.38
N GLY A 333 -13.21 11.31 -20.71
CA GLY A 333 -13.76 10.33 -21.63
C GLY A 333 -12.79 9.17 -21.90
N VAL A 334 -12.70 8.82 -23.17
CA VAL A 334 -12.01 7.61 -23.66
C VAL A 334 -10.55 7.51 -23.22
N ILE A 335 -9.79 8.61 -23.23
CA ILE A 335 -8.36 8.59 -22.93
C ILE A 335 -8.08 8.23 -21.48
N ASP A 336 -8.72 8.90 -20.54
CA ASP A 336 -8.52 8.64 -19.10
C ASP A 336 -9.05 7.26 -18.71
N VAL A 337 -10.12 6.79 -19.36
CA VAL A 337 -10.66 5.45 -19.17
C VAL A 337 -9.70 4.41 -19.75
N ALA A 338 -9.21 4.60 -20.98
CA ALA A 338 -8.31 3.66 -21.65
C ALA A 338 -6.97 3.53 -20.92
N THR A 339 -6.40 4.65 -20.49
CA THR A 339 -5.10 4.66 -19.81
C THR A 339 -5.21 4.45 -18.29
N GLN A 340 -6.42 4.59 -17.73
CA GLN A 340 -6.70 4.59 -16.29
C GLN A 340 -5.79 5.56 -15.50
N SER A 341 -5.39 6.66 -16.15
CA SER A 341 -4.47 7.64 -15.57
C SER A 341 -4.81 9.06 -16.06
N ASP A 342 -4.53 10.07 -15.22
CA ASP A 342 -4.63 11.48 -15.59
C ASP A 342 -3.45 11.86 -16.49
N ILE A 343 -3.49 11.40 -17.74
CA ILE A 343 -2.42 11.69 -18.71
C ILE A 343 -2.61 13.05 -19.38
N VAL A 344 -3.84 13.55 -19.44
CA VAL A 344 -4.15 14.89 -19.95
C VAL A 344 -4.18 15.87 -18.78
N GLN A 345 -3.24 16.79 -18.75
CA GLN A 345 -3.10 17.79 -17.69
C GLN A 345 -3.65 19.14 -18.12
N THR A 346 -4.24 19.87 -17.18
CA THR A 346 -4.67 21.24 -17.39
C THR A 346 -3.54 22.20 -17.09
N TYR A 347 -3.09 22.94 -18.09
CA TYR A 347 -2.11 24.00 -17.97
C TYR A 347 -2.79 25.35 -18.08
N LYS A 348 -2.48 26.27 -17.18
CA LYS A 348 -2.94 27.65 -17.26
C LYS A 348 -1.95 28.43 -18.11
N LYS A 349 -2.45 29.04 -19.20
CA LYS A 349 -1.61 29.98 -19.98
C LYS A 349 -1.18 31.14 -19.08
N PRO A 350 0.10 31.51 -19.09
CA PRO A 350 0.56 32.68 -18.36
C PRO A 350 -0.19 33.91 -18.87
N LYS A 351 -0.73 34.68 -17.94
CA LYS A 351 -1.42 35.94 -18.28
C LYS A 351 -0.41 36.95 -18.76
N LYS A 352 -0.73 37.69 -19.84
CA LYS A 352 -0.01 38.92 -20.19
C LYS A 352 -0.35 39.96 -19.14
N TRP A 353 0.57 40.87 -18.85
CA TRP A 353 0.47 41.88 -17.79
C TRP A 353 -0.83 42.73 -17.86
N TYR A 354 -1.38 42.97 -19.07
CA TYR A 354 -2.64 43.68 -19.28
C TYR A 354 -3.89 42.82 -19.11
N GLN A 355 -3.76 41.55 -18.81
CA GLN A 355 -4.86 40.58 -18.65
C GLN A 355 -5.14 40.24 -17.19
N ILE A 356 -4.81 41.12 -16.25
CA ILE A 356 -4.88 40.87 -14.80
C ILE A 356 -6.29 40.40 -14.37
N PHE A 357 -7.32 40.97 -14.99
CA PHE A 357 -8.73 40.69 -14.66
C PHE A 357 -9.37 39.55 -15.50
N LYS A 358 -8.71 39.03 -16.53
CA LYS A 358 -9.26 37.89 -17.30
C LYS A 358 -8.90 36.60 -16.60
N LYS A 359 -9.84 35.64 -16.58
CA LYS A 359 -9.51 34.25 -16.16
C LYS A 359 -8.45 33.70 -17.11
N ALA A 360 -7.44 33.03 -16.54
CA ALA A 360 -6.44 32.34 -17.37
C ALA A 360 -7.16 31.25 -18.19
N GLU A 361 -6.85 31.18 -19.48
CA GLU A 361 -7.37 30.11 -20.34
C GLU A 361 -6.73 28.78 -19.93
N ASP A 362 -7.57 27.82 -19.64
CA ASP A 362 -7.14 26.44 -19.37
C ASP A 362 -6.83 25.76 -20.72
N THR A 363 -5.64 25.24 -20.86
CA THR A 363 -5.23 24.44 -22.01
C THR A 363 -5.00 23.00 -21.52
N HIS A 364 -5.61 22.03 -22.20
CA HIS A 364 -5.42 20.62 -21.91
C HIS A 364 -4.29 20.09 -22.78
N LEU A 365 -3.24 19.59 -22.16
CA LEU A 365 -2.05 19.08 -22.85
C LEU A 365 -1.73 17.65 -22.36
N LEU A 366 -1.20 16.85 -23.28
CA LEU A 366 -0.70 15.51 -22.95
C LEU A 366 0.53 15.63 -22.04
N ASP A 367 0.50 15.03 -20.87
CA ASP A 367 1.66 14.91 -19.99
C ASP A 367 2.51 13.70 -20.39
N THR A 368 3.45 13.92 -21.29
CA THR A 368 4.32 12.88 -21.83
C THR A 368 5.33 12.32 -20.83
N ARG A 369 5.37 12.84 -19.61
CA ARG A 369 6.18 12.27 -18.51
C ARG A 369 5.59 10.97 -17.98
N LYS A 370 4.28 10.76 -18.16
CA LYS A 370 3.59 9.54 -17.73
C LYS A 370 3.76 8.42 -18.76
N TYR A 371 3.86 7.20 -18.26
CA TYR A 371 3.91 6.01 -19.10
C TYR A 371 2.51 5.49 -19.39
N ILE A 372 2.29 5.07 -20.63
CA ILE A 372 1.06 4.43 -21.09
C ILE A 372 1.35 2.94 -21.30
N ASP A 373 0.60 2.11 -20.59
CA ASP A 373 0.73 0.65 -20.70
C ASP A 373 -0.26 0.11 -21.76
N LEU A 374 0.26 -0.27 -22.92
CA LEU A 374 -0.56 -0.83 -24.02
C LEU A 374 -1.31 -2.10 -23.60
N LYS A 375 -0.69 -2.96 -22.79
CA LYS A 375 -1.34 -4.17 -22.29
C LYS A 375 -2.58 -3.81 -21.48
N LYS A 376 -2.47 -2.83 -20.61
CA LYS A 376 -3.58 -2.34 -19.79
C LYS A 376 -4.68 -1.68 -20.64
N VAL A 377 -4.31 -0.95 -21.70
CA VAL A 377 -5.27 -0.37 -22.64
C VAL A 377 -6.05 -1.49 -23.34
N ARG A 378 -5.39 -2.54 -23.81
CA ARG A 378 -6.04 -3.70 -24.44
C ARG A 378 -6.96 -4.46 -23.49
N GLU A 379 -6.53 -4.69 -22.26
CA GLU A 379 -7.36 -5.30 -21.22
C GLU A 379 -8.62 -4.46 -20.94
N THR A 380 -8.46 -3.14 -20.87
CA THR A 380 -9.58 -2.22 -20.66
C THR A 380 -10.54 -2.25 -21.85
N HIS A 381 -10.03 -2.21 -23.09
CA HIS A 381 -10.84 -2.34 -24.29
C HIS A 381 -11.62 -3.67 -24.30
N SER A 382 -10.97 -4.79 -24.03
CA SER A 382 -11.62 -6.11 -23.95
C SER A 382 -12.74 -6.13 -22.93
N ASN A 383 -12.50 -5.59 -21.72
CA ASN A 383 -13.50 -5.54 -20.66
C ASN A 383 -14.69 -4.64 -21.01
N ILE A 384 -14.45 -3.50 -21.66
CA ILE A 384 -15.51 -2.59 -22.09
C ILE A 384 -16.30 -3.18 -23.24
N SER A 385 -15.66 -3.79 -24.25
CA SER A 385 -16.33 -4.46 -25.36
C SER A 385 -17.23 -5.60 -24.87
N LYS A 386 -16.74 -6.41 -23.93
CA LYS A 386 -17.55 -7.46 -23.29
C LYS A 386 -18.74 -6.86 -22.56
N LEU A 387 -18.52 -5.79 -21.81
CA LEU A 387 -19.59 -5.12 -21.08
C LEU A 387 -20.65 -4.54 -22.01
N TYR A 388 -20.23 -4.00 -23.16
CA TYR A 388 -21.14 -3.44 -24.18
C TYR A 388 -22.00 -4.54 -24.81
N ASN A 389 -21.41 -5.65 -25.19
CA ASN A 389 -22.15 -6.82 -25.71
C ASN A 389 -23.17 -7.35 -24.69
N GLN A 390 -22.82 -7.37 -23.42
CA GLN A 390 -23.74 -7.75 -22.34
C GLN A 390 -24.89 -6.76 -22.19
N PHE A 391 -24.65 -5.47 -22.41
CA PHE A 391 -25.68 -4.44 -22.42
C PHE A 391 -26.65 -4.63 -23.57
N GLU A 392 -26.17 -4.78 -24.79
CA GLU A 392 -27.02 -4.99 -25.99
C GLU A 392 -27.93 -6.23 -25.84
N GLN A 393 -27.39 -7.30 -25.28
CA GLN A 393 -28.13 -8.55 -25.04
C GLN A 393 -29.13 -8.45 -23.89
N SER A 394 -28.98 -7.47 -22.99
CA SER A 394 -29.77 -7.40 -21.77
C SER A 394 -31.21 -6.87 -21.96
N GLY A 395 -31.46 -6.12 -23.03
CA GLY A 395 -32.73 -5.38 -23.24
C GLY A 395 -33.05 -4.35 -22.16
N GLN A 396 -32.10 -4.04 -21.28
CA GLN A 396 -32.27 -3.06 -20.18
C GLN A 396 -31.99 -1.65 -20.65
N THR A 397 -32.60 -0.67 -19.97
CA THR A 397 -32.16 0.71 -20.13
C THR A 397 -30.72 0.89 -19.63
N ILE A 398 -29.98 1.85 -20.17
CA ILE A 398 -28.60 2.13 -19.76
C ILE A 398 -28.49 2.41 -18.26
N ASP A 399 -29.48 3.10 -17.69
CA ASP A 399 -29.51 3.41 -16.25
C ASP A 399 -29.68 2.19 -15.38
N GLU A 400 -30.58 1.28 -15.74
CA GLU A 400 -30.80 0.03 -15.03
C GLU A 400 -29.59 -0.90 -15.13
N PHE A 401 -29.01 -0.99 -16.33
CA PHE A 401 -27.82 -1.81 -16.55
C PHE A 401 -26.65 -1.33 -15.70
N PHE A 402 -26.30 -0.03 -15.76
CA PHE A 402 -25.21 0.51 -14.95
C PHE A 402 -25.49 0.51 -13.45
N LYS A 403 -26.75 0.72 -13.04
CA LYS A 403 -27.16 0.57 -11.63
C LYS A 403 -26.90 -0.85 -11.16
N GLY A 404 -27.21 -1.86 -11.97
CA GLY A 404 -26.94 -3.26 -11.68
C GLY A 404 -25.44 -3.56 -11.54
N ILE A 405 -24.62 -3.08 -12.49
CA ILE A 405 -23.17 -3.28 -12.45
C ILE A 405 -22.55 -2.61 -11.23
N ARG A 406 -22.88 -1.35 -10.97
CA ARG A 406 -22.39 -0.61 -9.79
C ARG A 406 -22.78 -1.32 -8.50
N LYS A 407 -24.00 -1.86 -8.39
CA LYS A 407 -24.43 -2.66 -7.22
C LYS A 407 -23.59 -3.90 -7.05
N LEU A 408 -23.32 -4.66 -8.13
CA LEU A 408 -22.47 -5.85 -8.09
C LEU A 408 -21.03 -5.51 -7.74
N LYS A 409 -20.46 -4.47 -8.36
CA LYS A 409 -19.08 -4.02 -8.07
C LYS A 409 -18.92 -3.56 -6.62
N ARG A 410 -19.84 -2.75 -6.12
CA ARG A 410 -19.86 -2.34 -4.70
C ARG A 410 -19.99 -3.55 -3.77
N GLY A 411 -20.88 -4.49 -4.12
CA GLY A 411 -21.02 -5.74 -3.37
C GLY A 411 -19.73 -6.56 -3.34
N SER A 412 -19.00 -6.66 -4.46
CA SER A 412 -17.71 -7.36 -4.53
C SER A 412 -16.63 -6.67 -3.68
N ILE A 413 -16.56 -5.33 -3.73
CA ILE A 413 -15.62 -4.54 -2.91
C ILE A 413 -15.89 -4.76 -1.42
N VAL A 414 -17.15 -4.64 -0.99
CA VAL A 414 -17.54 -4.84 0.42
C VAL A 414 -17.21 -6.26 0.87
N LYS A 415 -17.50 -7.28 0.06
CA LYS A 415 -17.21 -8.68 0.39
C LYS A 415 -15.70 -8.92 0.46
N ASN A 416 -14.92 -8.40 -0.49
CA ASN A 416 -13.46 -8.52 -0.49
C ASN A 416 -12.85 -7.81 0.72
N MET A 417 -13.23 -6.56 0.98
CA MET A 417 -12.78 -5.83 2.16
C MET A 417 -13.19 -6.52 3.46
N GLY A 418 -14.47 -6.90 3.59
CA GLY A 418 -15.02 -7.54 4.78
C GLY A 418 -14.36 -8.90 5.07
N SER A 419 -14.18 -9.75 4.06
CA SER A 419 -13.51 -11.04 4.24
C SER A 419 -12.05 -10.87 4.68
N THR A 420 -11.34 -9.91 4.11
CA THR A 420 -9.95 -9.63 4.49
C THR A 420 -9.86 -9.04 5.90
N ILE A 421 -10.74 -8.10 6.25
CA ILE A 421 -10.80 -7.52 7.60
C ILE A 421 -11.10 -8.59 8.65
N ILE A 422 -12.03 -9.52 8.37
CA ILE A 422 -12.32 -10.65 9.25
C ILE A 422 -11.11 -11.57 9.38
N ALA A 423 -10.45 -11.91 8.26
CA ALA A 423 -9.27 -12.75 8.28
C ALA A 423 -8.12 -12.13 9.09
N LEU A 424 -7.82 -10.86 8.86
CA LEU A 424 -6.72 -10.14 9.51
C LEU A 424 -7.06 -9.69 10.93
N GLY A 425 -8.28 -9.21 11.17
CA GLY A 425 -8.69 -8.64 12.46
C GLY A 425 -9.23 -9.65 13.47
N LEU A 426 -9.67 -10.83 13.02
CA LEU A 426 -10.23 -11.86 13.89
C LEU A 426 -9.49 -13.20 13.78
N VAL A 427 -9.38 -13.78 12.57
CA VAL A 427 -8.85 -15.13 12.40
C VAL A 427 -7.38 -15.20 12.81
N LEU A 428 -6.52 -14.33 12.29
CA LEU A 428 -5.09 -14.33 12.65
C LEU A 428 -4.85 -14.06 14.14
N PRO A 429 -5.47 -13.04 14.76
CA PRO A 429 -5.35 -12.84 16.21
C PRO A 429 -5.86 -14.04 17.03
N SER A 430 -6.94 -14.69 16.60
CA SER A 430 -7.44 -15.90 17.25
C SER A 430 -6.47 -17.07 17.17
N LEU A 431 -5.79 -17.24 16.01
CA LEU A 431 -4.74 -18.26 15.85
C LEU A 431 -3.54 -17.99 16.76
N MET A 432 -3.13 -16.71 16.89
CA MET A 432 -2.07 -16.32 17.83
C MET A 432 -2.45 -16.65 19.28
N LEU A 433 -3.70 -16.37 19.65
CA LEU A 433 -4.20 -16.65 20.99
C LEU A 433 -4.29 -18.17 21.24
N ALA A 434 -4.79 -18.93 20.27
CA ALA A 434 -4.85 -20.39 20.34
C ALA A 434 -3.46 -21.02 20.46
N ASP A 435 -2.47 -20.58 19.69
CA ASP A 435 -1.07 -21.04 19.79
C ASP A 435 -0.52 -20.82 21.22
N ARG A 436 -0.76 -19.67 21.82
CA ARG A 436 -0.38 -19.36 23.20
C ARG A 436 -1.03 -20.29 24.22
N LEU A 437 -2.33 -20.51 24.06
CA LEU A 437 -3.09 -21.40 24.97
C LEU A 437 -2.60 -22.83 24.86
N CYS A 438 -2.34 -23.32 23.65
CA CYS A 438 -1.82 -24.68 23.42
C CYS A 438 -0.42 -24.92 23.98
N ARG A 439 0.42 -23.88 24.03
CA ARG A 439 1.78 -23.97 24.60
C ARG A 439 1.83 -23.83 26.12
N GLY A 440 0.69 -23.56 26.76
CA GLY A 440 0.65 -23.32 28.20
C GLY A 440 1.30 -21.98 28.62
N ASP A 441 1.57 -21.09 27.66
CA ASP A 441 2.10 -19.75 27.91
C ASP A 441 0.99 -18.87 28.53
N ASN A 442 0.72 -19.13 29.79
CA ASN A 442 -0.37 -18.50 30.50
C ASN A 442 -0.06 -17.06 30.86
N LYS A 443 -0.95 -16.17 30.41
CA LYS A 443 -1.36 -14.92 31.06
C LYS A 443 -0.27 -13.90 31.48
N GLU A 444 1.00 -14.19 31.32
CA GLU A 444 2.09 -13.28 31.67
C GLU A 444 2.87 -12.83 30.42
N PHE A 445 2.98 -11.53 30.25
CA PHE A 445 3.78 -10.97 29.16
C PHE A 445 5.26 -11.41 29.31
N ALA A 446 5.84 -12.01 28.28
CA ALA A 446 7.19 -12.60 28.36
C ALA A 446 8.28 -11.63 28.87
N VAL A 447 8.16 -10.34 28.53
CA VAL A 447 9.04 -9.28 29.01
C VAL A 447 8.84 -9.03 30.52
N GLU A 448 7.61 -9.03 31.00
CA GLU A 448 7.28 -8.87 32.43
C GLU A 448 7.86 -10.03 33.25
N LYS A 449 7.69 -11.27 32.74
CA LYS A 449 8.28 -12.49 33.36
C LYS A 449 9.80 -12.40 33.43
N ARG A 450 10.47 -11.98 32.34
CA ARG A 450 11.92 -11.82 32.30
C ARG A 450 12.39 -10.81 33.34
N ILE A 451 11.80 -9.61 33.36
CA ILE A 451 12.18 -8.53 34.31
C ILE A 451 11.93 -8.97 35.75
N LYS A 452 10.83 -9.68 36.01
CA LYS A 452 10.51 -10.21 37.33
C LYS A 452 11.58 -11.20 37.80
N ASN A 453 12.02 -12.09 36.91
CA ASN A 453 13.12 -13.02 37.23
C ASN A 453 14.44 -12.28 37.48
N GLU A 454 14.79 -11.28 36.64
CA GLU A 454 15.98 -10.44 36.85
C GLU A 454 15.95 -9.73 38.23
N LEU A 455 14.81 -9.14 38.57
CA LEU A 455 14.64 -8.47 39.84
C LEU A 455 14.69 -9.45 41.05
N ASN A 456 14.18 -10.69 40.86
CA ASN A 456 14.27 -11.71 41.91
C ASN A 456 15.69 -12.23 42.15
N ALA A 457 16.52 -12.23 41.10
CA ALA A 457 17.92 -12.64 41.22
C ALA A 457 18.83 -11.57 41.83
N GLN A 458 18.36 -10.31 41.94
CA GLN A 458 19.11 -9.17 42.49
C GLN A 458 18.75 -8.86 43.95
N GLY A 459 17.73 -9.48 44.50
CA GLY A 459 17.25 -9.26 45.87
C GLY A 459 17.17 -10.50 46.69
#